data_da364afcc5b22d57048f6e7a2f084844
#
_entry.id   da364afcc5b22d57048f6e7a2f084844
#
_cell.length_a   1.000
_cell.length_b   1.000
_cell.length_c   1.000
_cell.angle_alpha   90.00
_cell.angle_beta   90.00
_cell.angle_gamma   90.00
#
_symmetry.space_group_name_H-M   'P 1'
#
loop_
_entity.id
_entity.type
_entity.pdbx_description
1 polymer ?
#
loop_
_entity_poly.entity_id
_entity_poly.type
_entity_poly.pdbx_seq_one_letter_code
_entity_poly.pdbx_strand_id
1 'polypeptide(L)'
;MKLNKLAFLFILLLLPVLLTGCSKIFPTPFGNNTGGNENSENPGDITDTPADTPVPTVTEIPSVATEIPSAETSGSGTTLPSDTDTTSGQGGSSDPDSSSGQNGNSDSGSSADSYKTRAEEFLSHMTLEEKVGQMFFVRLRKDSAAADLKDYCLGGYILFGDDFKNETKASIKDLLSEYQDLSSIPLLIGVDEEGGTVNRISKYTAFRSEPFKSPQDLYKAGGFEAIQTDTKEKAELLLDLGINVNLAPVSDVSTAAADFIYKRAFGKDAKATANYVKTIILAMNRAHIGSTLKHFPGYGNNVDTHTGVATDNREYDQFLKNDFLPFQAGIEAGADSILVSHNIVTSMDKKYPASLSSAVHEILRDTLKYEGVIMTDDLSMDAIKKYTSDNEAAVLAIQAGNDLLIATDFDTQIPAVLEAVKSGKIKEDRLDASVIRILMWKLKLGILQ
;
A
#
# COMPACT_ATOMS: atom_id res chain seq x y z
N MET A 1 65.39 -32.39 14.62
CA MET A 1 64.78 -31.05 14.46
C MET A 1 63.29 -31.20 14.69
N LYS A 2 62.76 -30.57 15.73
CA LYS A 2 61.44 -30.89 16.31
C LYS A 2 60.35 -29.99 15.70
N LEU A 3 59.31 -30.63 15.16
CA LEU A 3 58.05 -29.98 14.70
C LEU A 3 57.14 -29.80 15.90
N ASN A 4 56.77 -28.57 16.23
CA ASN A 4 55.72 -28.30 17.22
C ASN A 4 54.40 -28.07 16.50
N LYS A 5 53.44 -28.93 16.79
CA LYS A 5 52.01 -28.79 16.41
C LYS A 5 51.31 -27.92 17.44
N LEU A 6 50.78 -26.76 17.07
CA LEU A 6 49.87 -25.98 17.90
C LEU A 6 48.43 -26.27 17.39
N ALA A 7 47.66 -26.93 18.26
CA ALA A 7 46.25 -27.19 18.04
C ALA A 7 45.45 -25.94 18.44
N PHE A 8 44.72 -25.37 17.48
CA PHE A 8 43.71 -24.35 17.74
C PHE A 8 42.40 -25.01 18.16
N LEU A 9 42.06 -24.85 19.42
CA LEU A 9 40.74 -25.22 20.00
C LEU A 9 39.74 -24.14 19.67
N PHE A 10 38.79 -24.34 18.76
CA PHE A 10 37.65 -23.50 18.54
C PHE A 10 36.63 -23.76 19.66
N ILE A 11 36.53 -22.85 20.61
CA ILE A 11 35.41 -22.80 21.55
C ILE A 11 34.28 -22.08 20.85
N LEU A 12 33.25 -22.85 20.43
CA LEU A 12 31.98 -22.33 19.95
C LEU A 12 31.20 -21.77 21.17
N LEU A 13 31.27 -20.47 21.39
CA LEU A 13 30.38 -19.77 22.32
C LEU A 13 29.04 -19.58 21.63
N LEU A 14 28.10 -20.46 21.95
CA LEU A 14 26.68 -20.23 21.74
C LEU A 14 26.23 -19.11 22.65
N LEU A 15 26.12 -17.89 22.13
CA LEU A 15 25.42 -16.79 22.76
C LEU A 15 23.93 -17.01 22.53
N PRO A 16 23.09 -17.12 23.57
CA PRO A 16 21.64 -17.05 23.37
C PRO A 16 21.31 -15.61 22.93
N VAL A 17 20.78 -15.45 21.74
CA VAL A 17 20.11 -14.24 21.34
C VAL A 17 18.88 -14.11 22.22
N LEU A 18 18.97 -13.28 23.24
CA LEU A 18 17.83 -12.80 23.99
C LEU A 18 17.01 -11.92 23.03
N LEU A 19 15.90 -12.48 22.54
CA LEU A 19 14.83 -11.70 21.94
C LEU A 19 14.28 -10.75 23.01
N THR A 20 14.80 -9.53 23.05
CA THR A 20 14.21 -8.47 23.84
C THR A 20 13.02 -7.94 23.06
N GLY A 21 11.83 -8.49 23.34
CA GLY A 21 10.58 -7.93 22.88
C GLY A 21 10.43 -6.48 23.32
N CYS A 22 9.64 -5.71 22.59
CA CYS A 22 9.31 -4.31 22.87
C CYS A 22 8.62 -4.21 24.23
N SER A 23 9.36 -3.87 25.29
CA SER A 23 8.84 -3.79 26.65
C SER A 23 8.80 -2.33 27.10
N LYS A 24 7.65 -1.67 26.92
CA LYS A 24 7.28 -0.54 27.77
C LYS A 24 6.29 -0.99 28.84
N ILE A 25 6.69 -0.87 30.11
CA ILE A 25 5.75 -0.90 31.23
C ILE A 25 5.09 0.48 31.24
N PHE A 26 3.85 0.57 30.74
CA PHE A 26 3.07 1.80 30.86
C PHE A 26 2.71 2.04 32.31
N PRO A 27 2.96 3.25 32.89
CA PRO A 27 2.44 3.58 34.21
C PRO A 27 0.91 3.63 34.13
N THR A 28 0.26 2.87 34.98
CA THR A 28 -1.19 2.92 35.17
C THR A 28 -1.58 4.31 35.68
N PRO A 29 -2.46 5.06 34.97
CA PRO A 29 -3.06 6.25 35.56
C PRO A 29 -4.30 5.81 36.32
N PHE A 30 -4.24 5.78 37.67
CA PHE A 30 -5.41 6.02 38.51
C PHE A 30 -5.01 6.11 39.99
N GLY A 31 -4.80 7.34 40.44
CA GLY A 31 -4.96 7.74 41.82
C GLY A 31 -6.37 8.22 42.05
N ASN A 32 -7.11 7.54 42.87
CA ASN A 32 -8.41 7.95 43.38
C ASN A 32 -8.37 9.36 43.98
N ASN A 33 -9.26 10.24 43.56
CA ASN A 33 -9.64 11.39 44.37
C ASN A 33 -11.16 11.41 44.52
N THR A 34 -11.60 11.07 45.73
CA THR A 34 -12.99 11.15 46.22
C THR A 34 -13.34 12.60 46.54
N GLY A 35 -14.46 13.06 46.06
CA GLY A 35 -15.07 14.33 46.51
C GLY A 35 -16.32 14.65 45.75
N GLY A 36 -17.46 14.38 46.39
CA GLY A 36 -18.82 14.42 45.86
C GLY A 36 -19.35 15.77 45.39
N ASN A 37 -20.40 15.81 44.64
CA ASN A 37 -21.73 16.23 45.07
C ASN A 37 -22.77 16.03 43.96
N GLU A 38 -23.98 15.76 44.43
CA GLU A 38 -25.22 15.44 43.76
C GLU A 38 -25.71 16.46 42.73
N ASN A 39 -26.32 16.04 41.61
CA ASN A 39 -27.76 16.16 41.37
C ASN A 39 -28.16 15.57 40.01
N SER A 40 -29.10 14.65 40.12
CA SER A 40 -30.22 14.24 39.26
C SER A 40 -30.45 14.98 37.94
N GLU A 41 -30.53 14.21 36.85
CA GLU A 41 -31.78 14.02 36.09
C GLU A 41 -31.57 12.95 35.02
N ASN A 42 -32.43 11.96 35.06
CA ASN A 42 -32.53 10.87 34.11
C ASN A 42 -33.53 11.29 33.01
N PRO A 43 -33.26 11.10 31.75
CA PRO A 43 -34.30 10.70 30.84
C PRO A 43 -33.94 9.54 29.94
N GLY A 44 -34.77 8.50 30.01
CA GLY A 44 -35.28 7.82 28.82
C GLY A 44 -34.38 6.83 28.15
N ASP A 45 -34.58 5.58 28.54
CA ASP A 45 -34.38 4.36 27.78
C ASP A 45 -34.87 4.53 26.32
N ILE A 46 -33.94 4.55 25.35
CA ILE A 46 -34.25 4.35 23.93
C ILE A 46 -33.37 3.22 23.46
N THR A 47 -33.92 2.01 23.54
CA THR A 47 -33.42 0.84 22.79
C THR A 47 -33.84 1.03 21.33
N ASP A 48 -32.95 1.58 20.50
CA ASP A 48 -33.04 1.46 19.05
C ASP A 48 -31.88 0.60 18.56
N THR A 49 -32.22 -0.63 18.26
CA THR A 49 -31.42 -1.53 17.42
C THR A 49 -31.37 -0.91 16.02
N PRO A 50 -30.18 -0.69 15.42
CA PRO A 50 -30.12 -0.20 14.04
C PRO A 50 -30.73 -1.24 13.12
N ALA A 51 -31.72 -0.82 12.35
CA ALA A 51 -32.29 -1.63 11.28
C ALA A 51 -31.22 -1.90 10.23
N ASP A 52 -31.04 -3.19 9.89
CA ASP A 52 -30.28 -3.66 8.75
C ASP A 52 -30.69 -2.88 7.50
N THR A 53 -29.80 -2.03 7.02
CA THR A 53 -29.95 -1.41 5.71
C THR A 53 -29.46 -2.46 4.69
N PRO A 54 -30.28 -2.89 3.72
CA PRO A 54 -29.84 -3.89 2.76
C PRO A 54 -28.70 -3.32 1.91
N VAL A 55 -27.57 -4.01 1.93
CA VAL A 55 -26.47 -3.80 0.98
C VAL A 55 -27.06 -3.97 -0.43
N PRO A 56 -26.84 -3.04 -1.37
CA PRO A 56 -27.36 -3.17 -2.73
C PRO A 56 -26.82 -4.45 -3.37
N THR A 57 -27.71 -5.22 -3.98
CA THR A 57 -27.40 -6.46 -4.67
C THR A 57 -26.40 -6.18 -5.81
N VAL A 58 -25.26 -6.81 -5.74
CA VAL A 58 -24.14 -6.60 -6.65
C VAL A 58 -24.51 -7.07 -8.06
N THR A 59 -24.46 -6.14 -9.01
CA THR A 59 -24.42 -6.48 -10.44
C THR A 59 -22.93 -6.67 -10.79
N GLU A 60 -22.59 -7.76 -11.47
CA GLU A 60 -21.22 -8.07 -11.87
C GLU A 60 -20.58 -6.90 -12.62
N ILE A 61 -19.36 -6.52 -12.23
CA ILE A 61 -18.56 -5.52 -12.94
C ILE A 61 -18.13 -6.11 -14.27
N PRO A 62 -18.35 -5.42 -15.41
CA PRO A 62 -17.90 -5.94 -16.71
C PRO A 62 -16.38 -6.11 -16.72
N SER A 63 -15.91 -7.31 -17.00
CA SER A 63 -14.48 -7.58 -17.23
C SER A 63 -13.98 -6.70 -18.37
N VAL A 64 -12.98 -5.88 -18.12
CA VAL A 64 -12.33 -5.06 -19.15
C VAL A 64 -11.37 -5.94 -19.92
N ALA A 65 -11.83 -6.55 -21.01
CA ALA A 65 -10.94 -7.18 -21.98
C ALA A 65 -10.07 -6.08 -22.63
N THR A 66 -8.84 -5.95 -22.18
CA THR A 66 -7.87 -5.01 -22.74
C THR A 66 -7.18 -5.67 -23.94
N GLU A 67 -7.63 -5.35 -25.15
CA GLU A 67 -6.82 -5.56 -26.34
C GLU A 67 -5.65 -4.56 -26.33
N ILE A 68 -4.43 -5.07 -26.35
CA ILE A 68 -3.22 -4.28 -26.55
C ILE A 68 -3.20 -3.90 -28.02
N PRO A 69 -3.13 -2.62 -28.41
CA PRO A 69 -2.95 -2.26 -29.81
C PRO A 69 -1.57 -2.74 -30.27
N SER A 70 -1.56 -3.69 -31.21
CA SER A 70 -0.34 -4.03 -31.95
C SER A 70 0.06 -2.81 -32.76
N ALA A 71 1.32 -2.39 -32.64
CA ALA A 71 1.86 -1.31 -33.46
C ALA A 71 1.84 -1.75 -34.93
N GLU A 72 1.03 -1.08 -35.75
CA GLU A 72 1.10 -1.21 -37.20
C GLU A 72 2.37 -0.52 -37.69
N THR A 73 3.31 -1.32 -38.17
CA THR A 73 4.43 -0.85 -38.98
C THR A 73 3.92 -0.57 -40.38
N SER A 74 3.75 0.72 -40.72
CA SER A 74 3.52 1.16 -42.09
C SER A 74 4.81 0.98 -42.92
N GLY A 75 4.90 -0.11 -43.63
CA GLY A 75 5.89 -0.35 -44.67
C GLY A 75 5.48 0.34 -45.98
N SER A 76 6.27 1.34 -46.39
CA SER A 76 6.19 1.90 -47.75
C SER A 76 6.79 0.93 -48.74
N GLY A 77 5.94 0.44 -49.69
CA GLY A 77 6.39 -0.42 -50.76
C GLY A 77 7.09 0.32 -51.88
N THR A 78 8.15 -0.28 -52.39
CA THR A 78 8.68 0.03 -53.73
C THR A 78 8.94 -1.29 -54.45
N THR A 79 8.36 -1.42 -55.62
CA THR A 79 8.32 -2.56 -56.51
C THR A 79 9.56 -2.69 -57.40
N LEU A 80 9.87 -3.96 -57.74
CA LEU A 80 10.42 -4.54 -58.97
C LEU A 80 11.93 -4.89 -59.03
N PRO A 81 12.31 -5.87 -59.91
CA PRO A 81 11.64 -7.08 -60.44
C PRO A 81 12.45 -8.40 -60.28
N SER A 82 11.79 -9.47 -60.67
CA SER A 82 12.25 -10.84 -60.85
C SER A 82 13.51 -11.05 -61.72
N ASP A 83 14.34 -12.08 -61.36
CA ASP A 83 14.77 -13.02 -62.36
C ASP A 83 15.13 -14.40 -61.76
N THR A 84 14.76 -15.41 -62.48
CA THR A 84 14.91 -16.82 -62.40
C THR A 84 16.38 -17.29 -62.29
N ASP A 85 16.72 -18.35 -61.55
CA ASP A 85 17.03 -19.65 -62.17
C ASP A 85 17.38 -20.77 -61.14
N THR A 86 16.93 -21.95 -61.48
CA THR A 86 17.16 -23.34 -61.12
C THR A 86 18.55 -23.73 -60.55
N THR A 87 18.62 -24.67 -59.56
CA THR A 87 18.98 -26.08 -59.69
C THR A 87 19.06 -26.85 -58.38
N SER A 88 18.37 -27.95 -58.36
CA SER A 88 18.56 -29.29 -57.74
C SER A 88 19.73 -29.64 -56.82
N GLY A 89 19.41 -30.40 -55.74
CA GLY A 89 20.38 -31.25 -55.03
C GLY A 89 19.78 -31.93 -53.80
N GLN A 90 19.58 -33.23 -53.92
CA GLN A 90 19.02 -34.21 -53.00
C GLN A 90 19.83 -34.40 -51.68
N GLY A 91 19.08 -34.81 -50.63
CA GLY A 91 19.49 -35.99 -49.87
C GLY A 91 19.67 -35.84 -48.37
N GLY A 92 18.90 -36.58 -47.58
CA GLY A 92 19.37 -37.03 -46.28
C GLY A 92 18.44 -36.88 -45.09
N SER A 93 17.61 -37.92 -44.96
CA SER A 93 16.83 -38.38 -43.78
C SER A 93 17.57 -38.32 -42.43
N SER A 94 16.89 -37.87 -41.36
CA SER A 94 16.59 -38.64 -40.14
C SER A 94 15.92 -37.75 -39.05
N ASP A 95 14.66 -38.03 -38.71
CA ASP A 95 14.05 -37.82 -37.41
C ASP A 95 14.56 -38.88 -36.42
N PRO A 96 14.27 -38.80 -35.09
CA PRO A 96 13.36 -37.94 -34.32
C PRO A 96 13.96 -37.41 -32.99
N ASP A 97 13.42 -36.41 -32.37
CA ASP A 97 13.00 -36.59 -30.98
C ASP A 97 12.05 -35.42 -30.51
N SER A 98 11.00 -35.86 -29.89
CA SER A 98 9.94 -35.08 -29.25
C SER A 98 10.46 -34.44 -27.95
N SER A 99 10.31 -33.14 -27.77
CA SER A 99 10.23 -32.59 -26.43
C SER A 99 9.10 -31.54 -26.35
N SER A 100 8.15 -31.94 -25.58
CA SER A 100 6.96 -31.25 -25.11
C SER A 100 7.17 -29.79 -24.73
N GLY A 101 6.38 -28.91 -25.32
CA GLY A 101 6.17 -27.56 -24.82
C GLY A 101 5.45 -27.62 -23.47
N GLN A 102 6.10 -27.22 -22.41
CA GLN A 102 5.46 -26.94 -21.14
C GLN A 102 4.83 -25.56 -21.17
N ASN A 103 3.51 -25.54 -21.09
CA ASN A 103 2.69 -24.37 -20.82
C ASN A 103 3.11 -23.76 -19.47
N GLY A 104 3.66 -22.55 -19.49
CA GLY A 104 3.84 -21.73 -18.31
C GLY A 104 2.51 -21.10 -17.86
N ASN A 105 1.75 -21.81 -17.06
CA ASN A 105 0.62 -21.21 -16.36
C ASN A 105 0.24 -22.03 -15.10
N SER A 106 1.14 -22.01 -14.07
CA SER A 106 0.80 -22.61 -12.76
C SER A 106 1.68 -22.15 -11.58
N ASP A 107 2.29 -20.95 -11.61
CA ASP A 107 3.23 -20.56 -10.55
C ASP A 107 2.76 -19.45 -9.61
N SER A 108 1.61 -18.81 -9.85
CA SER A 108 1.13 -17.73 -8.97
C SER A 108 0.42 -18.24 -7.69
N GLY A 109 -0.17 -19.42 -7.71
CA GLY A 109 -0.82 -20.01 -6.53
C GLY A 109 0.19 -20.54 -5.50
N SER A 110 1.31 -21.11 -5.94
CA SER A 110 2.30 -21.71 -5.04
C SER A 110 3.12 -20.67 -4.25
N SER A 111 3.36 -19.48 -4.83
CA SER A 111 4.10 -18.42 -4.15
C SER A 111 3.26 -17.69 -3.09
N ALA A 112 1.99 -17.40 -3.36
CA ALA A 112 1.09 -16.77 -2.39
C ALA A 112 0.84 -17.66 -1.16
N ASP A 113 0.62 -18.96 -1.37
CA ASP A 113 0.48 -19.94 -0.30
C ASP A 113 1.76 -20.08 0.53
N SER A 114 2.93 -20.00 -0.11
CA SER A 114 4.23 -19.99 0.57
C SER A 114 4.41 -18.75 1.45
N TYR A 115 4.06 -17.55 0.95
CA TYR A 115 4.12 -16.33 1.75
C TYR A 115 3.14 -16.37 2.93
N LYS A 116 1.94 -16.89 2.74
CA LYS A 116 0.96 -17.05 3.80
C LYS A 116 1.45 -17.97 4.92
N THR A 117 1.94 -19.15 4.57
CA THR A 117 2.48 -20.10 5.56
C THR A 117 3.63 -19.48 6.36
N ARG A 118 4.54 -18.76 5.71
CA ARG A 118 5.64 -18.07 6.38
C ARG A 118 5.16 -16.93 7.26
N ALA A 119 4.18 -16.14 6.80
CA ALA A 119 3.59 -15.07 7.58
C ALA A 119 2.88 -15.60 8.83
N GLU A 120 2.18 -16.73 8.74
CA GLU A 120 1.56 -17.42 9.88
C GLU A 120 2.61 -17.95 10.88
N GLU A 121 3.75 -18.42 10.38
CA GLU A 121 4.88 -18.82 11.24
C GLU A 121 5.46 -17.62 11.99
N PHE A 122 5.76 -16.50 11.32
CA PHE A 122 6.21 -15.26 11.97
C PHE A 122 5.19 -14.79 13.01
N LEU A 123 3.91 -14.74 12.65
CA LEU A 123 2.83 -14.31 13.54
C LEU A 123 2.78 -15.11 14.83
N SER A 124 3.02 -16.43 14.77
CA SER A 124 2.94 -17.33 15.92
C SER A 124 3.98 -17.03 17.02
N HIS A 125 5.03 -16.27 16.69
CA HIS A 125 6.09 -15.88 17.61
C HIS A 125 5.97 -14.41 18.07
N MET A 126 5.02 -13.66 17.53
CA MET A 126 4.85 -12.24 17.83
C MET A 126 4.06 -12.01 19.11
N THR A 127 4.50 -11.05 19.91
CA THR A 127 3.74 -10.49 21.03
C THR A 127 2.57 -9.64 20.56
N LEU A 128 1.60 -9.36 21.42
CA LEU A 128 0.50 -8.47 21.09
C LEU A 128 0.98 -7.07 20.70
N GLU A 129 1.99 -6.55 21.42
CA GLU A 129 2.62 -5.24 21.17
C GLU A 129 3.25 -5.20 19.76
N GLU A 130 3.97 -6.24 19.36
CA GLU A 130 4.53 -6.36 18.01
C GLU A 130 3.44 -6.45 16.95
N LYS A 131 2.41 -7.26 17.15
CA LYS A 131 1.28 -7.37 16.22
C LYS A 131 0.59 -6.01 16.01
N VAL A 132 0.30 -5.29 17.09
CA VAL A 132 -0.33 -3.97 17.00
C VAL A 132 0.61 -2.97 16.32
N GLY A 133 1.89 -2.93 16.71
CA GLY A 133 2.88 -2.03 16.11
C GLY A 133 3.02 -2.20 14.60
N GLN A 134 2.95 -3.46 14.10
CA GLN A 134 3.01 -3.75 12.67
C GLN A 134 1.84 -3.15 11.86
N MET A 135 0.70 -2.88 12.48
CA MET A 135 -0.42 -2.21 11.82
C MET A 135 -0.23 -0.69 11.66
N PHE A 136 0.85 -0.11 12.14
CA PHE A 136 1.11 1.33 12.08
C PHE A 136 2.21 1.68 11.09
N PHE A 137 1.87 2.47 10.09
CA PHE A 137 2.73 3.05 9.07
C PHE A 137 2.77 4.55 9.32
N VAL A 138 3.76 5.00 10.09
CA VAL A 138 3.69 6.30 10.75
C VAL A 138 4.56 7.35 10.07
N ARG A 139 4.20 8.62 10.25
CA ARG A 139 5.06 9.72 9.85
C ARG A 139 6.40 9.65 10.58
N LEU A 140 7.51 9.74 9.84
CA LEU A 140 8.85 9.77 10.42
C LEU A 140 9.02 11.00 11.34
N ARG A 141 9.48 10.76 12.56
CA ARG A 141 9.92 11.77 13.53
C ARG A 141 11.41 11.55 13.78
N LYS A 142 12.29 12.20 12.99
CA LYS A 142 13.75 11.94 13.02
C LYS A 142 14.35 11.99 14.40
N ASP A 143 13.93 12.94 15.26
CA ASP A 143 14.50 13.16 16.60
C ASP A 143 14.16 12.03 17.58
N SER A 144 13.12 11.26 17.36
CA SER A 144 12.65 10.16 18.23
C SER A 144 12.60 8.79 17.55
N ALA A 145 12.92 8.69 16.26
CA ALA A 145 12.70 7.50 15.46
C ALA A 145 13.26 6.21 16.08
N ALA A 146 14.49 6.24 16.59
CA ALA A 146 15.11 5.08 17.23
C ALA A 146 14.38 4.65 18.53
N ALA A 147 13.86 5.62 19.29
CA ALA A 147 13.04 5.34 20.47
C ALA A 147 11.66 4.83 20.07
N ASP A 148 11.03 5.44 19.05
CA ASP A 148 9.73 5.03 18.53
C ASP A 148 9.73 3.59 18.02
N LEU A 149 10.77 3.16 17.29
CA LEU A 149 10.95 1.78 16.85
C LEU A 149 11.03 0.80 18.01
N LYS A 150 11.84 1.12 19.02
CA LYS A 150 12.03 0.29 20.21
C LYS A 150 10.77 0.20 21.05
N ASP A 151 10.04 1.32 21.19
CA ASP A 151 8.89 1.42 22.09
C ASP A 151 7.60 0.85 21.47
N TYR A 152 7.45 0.94 20.15
CA TYR A 152 6.18 0.64 19.48
C TYR A 152 6.24 -0.48 18.44
N CYS A 153 7.40 -1.02 18.09
CA CYS A 153 7.56 -2.09 17.09
C CYS A 153 6.87 -1.79 15.76
N LEU A 154 7.02 -0.56 15.26
CA LEU A 154 6.29 0.01 14.13
C LEU A 154 6.36 -0.84 12.85
N GLY A 155 5.28 -0.87 12.08
CA GLY A 155 5.19 -1.52 10.77
C GLY A 155 6.02 -0.83 9.69
N GLY A 156 6.20 0.48 9.81
CA GLY A 156 7.00 1.27 8.88
C GLY A 156 6.93 2.78 9.08
N TYR A 157 7.66 3.50 8.23
CA TYR A 157 7.71 4.96 8.19
C TYR A 157 7.28 5.52 6.84
N ILE A 158 6.46 6.58 6.84
CA ILE A 158 6.20 7.43 5.69
C ILE A 158 7.06 8.67 5.79
N LEU A 159 7.82 8.95 4.71
CA LEU A 159 8.67 10.11 4.58
C LEU A 159 7.98 11.20 3.76
N PHE A 160 8.19 12.44 4.18
CA PHE A 160 7.66 13.63 3.51
C PHE A 160 8.81 14.47 2.93
N GLY A 161 8.45 15.49 2.14
CA GLY A 161 9.45 16.31 1.48
C GLY A 161 10.46 16.95 2.42
N ASP A 162 10.06 17.34 3.62
CA ASP A 162 10.96 17.96 4.60
C ASP A 162 12.02 17.01 5.13
N ASP A 163 11.78 15.68 5.07
CA ASP A 163 12.75 14.67 5.48
C ASP A 163 13.96 14.59 4.54
N PHE A 164 13.81 15.09 3.32
CA PHE A 164 14.87 15.13 2.29
C PHE A 164 15.53 16.50 2.14
N LYS A 165 15.01 17.53 2.85
CA LYS A 165 15.53 18.86 2.77
C LYS A 165 16.92 18.95 3.36
N ASN A 166 17.89 19.47 2.58
CA ASN A 166 19.32 19.57 2.94
C ASN A 166 20.02 18.23 3.15
N GLU A 167 19.39 17.11 2.72
CA GLU A 167 19.98 15.80 2.75
C GLU A 167 20.67 15.44 1.43
N THR A 168 21.48 14.40 1.48
CA THR A 168 22.12 13.76 0.32
C THR A 168 21.62 12.33 0.16
N LYS A 169 21.88 11.71 -1.01
CA LYS A 169 21.58 10.28 -1.17
C LYS A 169 22.29 9.41 -0.11
N ALA A 170 23.52 9.75 0.23
CA ALA A 170 24.28 8.99 1.22
C ALA A 170 23.66 9.12 2.62
N SER A 171 23.34 10.35 3.06
CA SER A 171 22.77 10.56 4.40
C SER A 171 21.40 9.89 4.58
N ILE A 172 20.56 9.87 3.53
CA ILE A 172 19.27 9.15 3.57
C ILE A 172 19.46 7.63 3.60
N LYS A 173 20.41 7.08 2.80
CA LYS A 173 20.72 5.65 2.83
C LYS A 173 21.19 5.20 4.21
N ASP A 174 22.13 5.94 4.78
CA ASP A 174 22.69 5.63 6.10
C ASP A 174 21.58 5.68 7.16
N LEU A 175 20.74 6.71 7.14
CA LEU A 175 19.62 6.88 8.06
C LEU A 175 18.60 5.73 7.96
N LEU A 176 18.17 5.37 6.75
CA LEU A 176 17.17 4.33 6.56
C LEU A 176 17.74 2.94 6.85
N SER A 177 19.03 2.71 6.58
CA SER A 177 19.73 1.48 6.98
C SER A 177 19.78 1.35 8.49
N GLU A 178 20.12 2.42 9.21
CA GLU A 178 20.10 2.44 10.68
C GLU A 178 18.73 2.07 11.25
N TYR A 179 17.65 2.61 10.68
CA TYR A 179 16.29 2.29 11.14
C TYR A 179 15.91 0.83 10.86
N GLN A 180 16.32 0.28 9.72
CA GLN A 180 16.13 -1.14 9.43
C GLN A 180 16.90 -2.03 10.42
N ASP A 181 18.12 -1.67 10.77
CA ASP A 181 18.96 -2.42 11.71
C ASP A 181 18.42 -2.38 13.15
N LEU A 182 17.74 -1.28 13.52
CA LEU A 182 17.12 -1.11 14.84
C LEU A 182 15.77 -1.86 14.96
N SER A 183 15.16 -2.23 13.84
CA SER A 183 13.85 -2.86 13.83
C SER A 183 13.96 -4.38 13.87
N SER A 184 13.23 -5.03 14.79
CA SER A 184 13.17 -6.51 14.87
C SER A 184 12.44 -7.13 13.69
N ILE A 185 11.47 -6.44 13.10
CA ILE A 185 10.73 -6.82 11.89
C ILE A 185 10.97 -5.72 10.85
N PRO A 186 11.52 -6.05 9.67
CA PRO A 186 11.88 -5.05 8.66
C PRO A 186 10.74 -4.08 8.34
N LEU A 187 11.10 -2.80 8.18
CA LEU A 187 10.15 -1.71 8.00
C LEU A 187 9.67 -1.58 6.55
N LEU A 188 8.39 -1.30 6.38
CA LEU A 188 7.92 -0.61 5.19
C LEU A 188 8.42 0.83 5.25
N ILE A 189 9.10 1.31 4.22
CA ILE A 189 9.54 2.70 4.08
C ILE A 189 8.86 3.28 2.86
N GLY A 190 7.95 4.22 3.07
CA GLY A 190 7.10 4.76 2.01
C GLY A 190 7.27 6.25 1.77
N VAL A 191 6.89 6.64 0.56
CA VAL A 191 6.89 8.04 0.13
C VAL A 191 5.84 8.28 -0.96
N ASP A 192 5.31 9.50 -1.06
CA ASP A 192 4.47 9.95 -2.19
C ASP A 192 5.36 10.53 -3.30
N GLU A 193 5.90 9.71 -4.16
CA GLU A 193 6.61 10.17 -5.36
C GLU A 193 5.72 9.91 -6.59
N GLU A 194 4.61 10.68 -6.69
CA GLU A 194 3.62 10.53 -7.76
C GLU A 194 4.13 11.09 -9.10
N GLY A 195 4.88 12.16 -9.03
CA GLY A 195 5.23 13.01 -10.14
C GLY A 195 4.33 14.26 -10.23
N GLY A 196 4.71 15.23 -11.05
CA GLY A 196 3.97 16.48 -11.20
C GLY A 196 3.96 17.34 -9.95
N THR A 197 2.79 17.53 -9.35
CA THR A 197 2.63 18.39 -8.16
C THR A 197 3.02 17.68 -6.84
N VAL A 198 3.14 16.35 -6.85
CA VAL A 198 3.48 15.56 -5.66
C VAL A 198 4.80 14.84 -5.90
N ASN A 199 5.88 15.51 -5.55
CA ASN A 199 7.25 15.03 -5.56
C ASN A 199 7.85 15.30 -4.18
N ARG A 200 8.19 14.28 -3.42
CA ARG A 200 8.81 14.44 -2.11
C ARG A 200 10.33 14.47 -2.20
N ILE A 201 10.91 13.69 -3.11
CA ILE A 201 12.35 13.47 -3.28
C ILE A 201 12.88 14.23 -4.49
N SER A 202 12.31 13.97 -5.67
CA SER A 202 12.86 14.51 -6.94
C SER A 202 12.74 16.02 -7.08
N LYS A 203 11.97 16.69 -6.23
CA LYS A 203 11.96 18.16 -6.16
C LYS A 203 13.29 18.76 -5.67
N TYR A 204 14.16 17.94 -5.05
CA TYR A 204 15.48 18.37 -4.59
C TYR A 204 16.57 17.90 -5.54
N THR A 205 17.36 18.83 -6.04
CA THR A 205 18.42 18.55 -7.02
C THR A 205 19.54 17.63 -6.52
N ALA A 206 19.68 17.47 -5.20
CA ALA A 206 20.58 16.51 -4.58
C ALA A 206 20.24 15.04 -4.93
N PHE A 207 18.97 14.75 -5.25
CA PHE A 207 18.50 13.40 -5.56
C PHE A 207 18.27 13.20 -7.05
N ARG A 208 17.74 14.20 -7.77
CA ARG A 208 17.48 14.16 -9.21
C ARG A 208 17.61 15.56 -9.80
N SER A 209 18.16 15.68 -11.01
CA SER A 209 18.35 16.98 -11.68
C SER A 209 17.04 17.71 -11.97
N GLU A 210 15.98 16.96 -12.31
CA GLU A 210 14.65 17.49 -12.62
C GLU A 210 13.58 16.66 -11.89
N PRO A 211 12.50 17.27 -11.38
CA PRO A 211 11.40 16.54 -10.77
C PRO A 211 10.74 15.57 -11.76
N PHE A 212 10.16 14.48 -11.26
CA PHE A 212 9.34 13.60 -12.07
C PHE A 212 8.10 14.31 -12.59
N LYS A 213 7.75 14.04 -13.84
CA LYS A 213 6.63 14.68 -14.53
C LYS A 213 5.29 14.11 -14.10
N SER A 214 4.21 14.90 -14.32
CA SER A 214 2.86 14.40 -14.10
C SER A 214 2.51 13.24 -15.05
N PRO A 215 1.56 12.36 -14.68
CA PRO A 215 1.06 11.32 -15.58
C PRO A 215 0.56 11.87 -16.91
N GLN A 216 -0.07 13.05 -16.89
CA GLN A 216 -0.58 13.72 -18.08
C GLN A 216 0.54 14.17 -19.01
N ASP A 217 1.61 14.76 -18.46
CA ASP A 217 2.76 15.23 -19.24
C ASP A 217 3.56 14.06 -19.82
N LEU A 218 3.72 12.97 -19.06
CA LEU A 218 4.37 11.75 -19.53
C LEU A 218 3.60 11.13 -20.70
N TYR A 219 2.28 10.99 -20.56
CA TYR A 219 1.46 10.43 -21.62
C TYR A 219 1.50 11.31 -22.89
N LYS A 220 1.48 12.63 -22.73
CA LYS A 220 1.63 13.57 -23.85
C LYS A 220 2.99 13.47 -24.53
N ALA A 221 4.04 13.20 -23.77
CA ALA A 221 5.41 13.13 -24.28
C ALA A 221 5.72 11.83 -25.02
N GLY A 222 5.15 10.67 -24.59
CA GLY A 222 5.49 9.37 -25.18
C GLY A 222 4.54 8.24 -24.80
N GLY A 223 3.28 8.57 -24.45
CA GLY A 223 2.25 7.55 -24.17
C GLY A 223 2.57 6.66 -22.98
N PHE A 224 2.14 5.42 -23.05
CA PHE A 224 2.36 4.42 -21.99
C PHE A 224 3.82 3.99 -21.86
N GLU A 225 4.62 4.07 -22.92
CA GLU A 225 6.04 3.77 -22.87
C GLU A 225 6.79 4.77 -21.98
N ALA A 226 6.50 6.07 -22.13
CA ALA A 226 7.08 7.09 -21.25
C ALA A 226 6.65 6.92 -19.79
N ILE A 227 5.40 6.53 -19.52
CA ILE A 227 4.91 6.22 -18.17
C ILE A 227 5.66 5.02 -17.58
N GLN A 228 5.85 3.96 -18.35
CA GLN A 228 6.56 2.76 -17.91
C GLN A 228 8.04 3.06 -17.59
N THR A 229 8.70 3.83 -18.45
CA THR A 229 10.10 4.24 -18.26
C THR A 229 10.26 5.09 -17.01
N ASP A 230 9.40 6.10 -16.83
CA ASP A 230 9.38 6.98 -15.66
C ASP A 230 9.11 6.19 -14.36
N THR A 231 8.17 5.24 -14.39
CA THR A 231 7.89 4.37 -13.24
C THR A 231 9.11 3.53 -12.84
N LYS A 232 9.85 3.00 -13.82
CA LYS A 232 11.08 2.27 -13.59
C LYS A 232 12.16 3.16 -12.96
N GLU A 233 12.38 4.37 -13.51
CA GLU A 233 13.34 5.35 -12.96
C GLU A 233 12.99 5.76 -11.51
N LYS A 234 11.69 5.95 -11.20
CA LYS A 234 11.22 6.20 -9.84
C LYS A 234 11.56 5.05 -8.91
N ALA A 235 11.21 3.83 -9.31
CA ALA A 235 11.49 2.63 -8.51
C ALA A 235 12.99 2.47 -8.24
N GLU A 236 13.85 2.66 -9.25
CA GLU A 236 15.32 2.60 -9.12
C GLU A 236 15.83 3.65 -8.12
N LEU A 237 15.35 4.90 -8.22
CA LEU A 237 15.73 5.96 -7.28
C LEU A 237 15.30 5.64 -5.85
N LEU A 238 14.06 5.20 -5.65
CA LEU A 238 13.50 4.92 -4.33
C LEU A 238 14.22 3.74 -3.67
N LEU A 239 14.38 2.63 -4.37
CA LEU A 239 15.08 1.44 -3.89
C LEU A 239 16.56 1.72 -3.60
N ASP A 240 17.22 2.55 -4.43
CA ASP A 240 18.61 2.99 -4.18
C ASP A 240 18.71 3.77 -2.86
N LEU A 241 17.68 4.45 -2.43
CA LEU A 241 17.63 5.19 -1.15
C LEU A 241 17.20 4.33 0.05
N GLY A 242 16.79 3.06 -0.16
CA GLY A 242 16.25 2.19 0.88
C GLY A 242 14.73 2.35 1.09
N ILE A 243 14.04 3.02 0.16
CA ILE A 243 12.58 3.21 0.18
C ILE A 243 11.95 2.09 -0.64
N ASN A 244 11.10 1.28 0.00
CA ASN A 244 10.55 0.06 -0.58
C ASN A 244 9.05 0.15 -0.95
N VAL A 245 8.39 1.30 -0.66
CA VAL A 245 6.99 1.57 -1.04
C VAL A 245 6.87 2.94 -1.69
N ASN A 246 6.25 3.02 -2.86
CA ASN A 246 5.75 4.27 -3.42
C ASN A 246 4.22 4.31 -3.28
N LEU A 247 3.68 5.30 -2.56
CA LEU A 247 2.24 5.51 -2.43
C LEU A 247 1.67 6.09 -3.74
N ALA A 248 1.71 5.27 -4.77
CA ALA A 248 1.26 5.52 -6.14
C ALA A 248 0.83 4.18 -6.79
N PRO A 249 0.00 4.23 -7.86
CA PRO A 249 -0.50 5.39 -8.60
C PRO A 249 -1.75 6.03 -8.01
N VAL A 250 -2.01 7.29 -8.40
CA VAL A 250 -3.32 7.91 -8.24
C VAL A 250 -4.28 7.28 -9.24
N SER A 251 -5.30 6.60 -8.72
CA SER A 251 -6.28 5.82 -9.50
C SER A 251 -7.60 6.57 -9.71
N ASP A 252 -7.69 7.79 -9.15
CA ASP A 252 -8.87 8.64 -9.27
C ASP A 252 -9.16 9.02 -10.71
N VAL A 253 -10.44 8.93 -11.12
CA VAL A 253 -10.92 9.35 -12.44
C VAL A 253 -11.34 10.82 -12.36
N SER A 254 -10.63 11.69 -13.06
CA SER A 254 -10.97 13.10 -13.21
C SER A 254 -10.61 13.58 -14.60
N THR A 255 -11.57 14.22 -15.29
CA THR A 255 -11.40 14.79 -16.63
C THR A 255 -11.56 16.30 -16.66
N ALA A 256 -12.02 16.90 -15.57
CA ALA A 256 -12.25 18.33 -15.47
C ALA A 256 -11.07 19.02 -14.75
N ALA A 257 -10.45 19.99 -15.40
CA ALA A 257 -9.29 20.69 -14.85
C ALA A 257 -9.59 21.49 -13.55
N ALA A 258 -10.87 21.69 -13.24
CA ALA A 258 -11.33 22.35 -12.04
C ALA A 258 -11.39 21.41 -10.82
N ASP A 259 -11.36 20.09 -11.02
CA ASP A 259 -11.40 19.13 -9.92
C ASP A 259 -10.09 19.20 -9.12
N PHE A 260 -10.22 19.11 -7.79
CA PHE A 260 -9.06 19.12 -6.89
C PHE A 260 -7.99 18.09 -7.29
N ILE A 261 -8.42 16.84 -7.57
CA ILE A 261 -7.52 15.73 -7.87
C ILE A 261 -6.94 15.74 -9.28
N TYR A 262 -7.49 16.55 -10.22
CA TYR A 262 -7.15 16.50 -11.64
C TYR A 262 -5.66 16.59 -11.95
N LYS A 263 -4.93 17.49 -11.28
CA LYS A 263 -3.48 17.67 -11.52
C LYS A 263 -2.63 16.47 -11.09
N ARG A 264 -3.16 15.62 -10.24
CA ARG A 264 -2.53 14.37 -9.75
C ARG A 264 -3.01 13.16 -10.54
N ALA A 265 -4.25 13.19 -11.03
CA ALA A 265 -4.88 12.13 -11.80
C ALA A 265 -4.31 12.02 -13.23
N PHE A 266 -4.60 10.91 -13.91
CA PHE A 266 -4.22 10.71 -15.31
C PHE A 266 -4.90 11.68 -16.27
N GLY A 267 -6.01 12.31 -15.87
CA GLY A 267 -6.70 13.33 -16.63
C GLY A 267 -7.53 12.83 -17.83
N LYS A 268 -7.90 11.54 -17.80
CA LYS A 268 -8.68 10.87 -18.84
C LYS A 268 -9.85 10.09 -18.23
N ASP A 269 -10.67 9.49 -19.11
CA ASP A 269 -11.80 8.64 -18.72
C ASP A 269 -11.35 7.40 -17.91
N ALA A 270 -12.31 6.69 -17.35
CA ALA A 270 -12.08 5.54 -16.49
C ALA A 270 -11.33 4.40 -17.20
N LYS A 271 -11.64 4.13 -18.47
CA LYS A 271 -10.98 3.05 -19.24
C LYS A 271 -9.51 3.39 -19.50
N ALA A 272 -9.20 4.63 -19.86
CA ALA A 272 -7.84 5.08 -20.08
C ALA A 272 -7.06 5.13 -18.75
N THR A 273 -7.71 5.55 -17.66
CA THR A 273 -7.12 5.55 -16.30
C THR A 273 -6.86 4.11 -15.82
N ALA A 274 -7.75 3.16 -16.11
CA ALA A 274 -7.52 1.74 -15.81
C ALA A 274 -6.27 1.19 -16.53
N ASN A 275 -6.07 1.51 -17.80
CA ASN A 275 -4.85 1.14 -18.53
C ASN A 275 -3.59 1.79 -17.97
N TYR A 276 -3.68 3.06 -17.54
CA TYR A 276 -2.60 3.77 -16.86
C TYR A 276 -2.21 3.09 -15.54
N VAL A 277 -3.19 2.81 -14.69
CA VAL A 277 -2.97 2.13 -13.40
C VAL A 277 -2.34 0.75 -13.61
N LYS A 278 -2.91 -0.07 -14.52
CA LYS A 278 -2.36 -1.38 -14.86
C LYS A 278 -0.89 -1.30 -15.31
N THR A 279 -0.56 -0.31 -16.16
CA THR A 279 0.81 -0.12 -16.66
C THR A 279 1.80 0.15 -15.52
N ILE A 280 1.43 1.03 -14.58
CA ILE A 280 2.28 1.38 -13.44
C ILE A 280 2.44 0.18 -12.50
N ILE A 281 1.35 -0.50 -12.13
CA ILE A 281 1.41 -1.64 -11.20
C ILE A 281 2.30 -2.76 -11.78
N LEU A 282 2.16 -3.08 -13.06
CA LEU A 282 3.03 -4.07 -13.70
C LEU A 282 4.51 -3.64 -13.71
N ALA A 283 4.81 -2.35 -13.88
CA ALA A 283 6.17 -1.83 -13.84
C ALA A 283 6.75 -1.85 -12.42
N MET A 284 5.96 -1.47 -11.40
CA MET A 284 6.35 -1.50 -9.98
C MET A 284 6.59 -2.93 -9.50
N ASN A 285 5.73 -3.89 -9.85
CA ASN A 285 5.91 -5.31 -9.54
C ASN A 285 7.21 -5.88 -10.12
N ARG A 286 7.56 -5.53 -11.38
CA ARG A 286 8.83 -5.94 -12.01
C ARG A 286 10.05 -5.33 -11.31
N ALA A 287 9.91 -4.16 -10.74
CA ALA A 287 10.96 -3.48 -9.99
C ALA A 287 11.04 -3.91 -8.52
N HIS A 288 10.12 -4.75 -8.05
CA HIS A 288 10.01 -5.17 -6.64
C HIS A 288 9.86 -4.00 -5.66
N ILE A 289 9.09 -2.96 -6.03
CA ILE A 289 8.70 -1.85 -5.16
C ILE A 289 7.21 -1.93 -4.85
N GLY A 290 6.86 -1.70 -3.58
CA GLY A 290 5.47 -1.72 -3.12
C GLY A 290 4.62 -0.61 -3.73
N SER A 291 3.37 -0.93 -4.05
CA SER A 291 2.42 -0.05 -4.73
C SER A 291 1.18 0.23 -3.89
N THR A 292 0.56 1.39 -4.11
CA THR A 292 -0.67 1.80 -3.42
C THR A 292 -1.64 2.45 -4.40
N LEU A 293 -2.79 1.80 -4.64
CA LEU A 293 -3.88 2.43 -5.38
C LEU A 293 -4.58 3.46 -4.50
N LYS A 294 -4.76 4.68 -4.96
CA LYS A 294 -5.38 5.75 -4.18
C LYS A 294 -6.18 6.72 -5.06
N HIS A 295 -7.26 7.27 -4.52
CA HIS A 295 -7.79 7.21 -3.16
C HIS A 295 -9.18 6.54 -3.20
N PHE A 296 -9.28 5.30 -2.75
CA PHE A 296 -10.57 4.59 -2.79
C PHE A 296 -11.62 5.29 -1.91
N PRO A 297 -12.90 5.37 -2.33
CA PRO A 297 -13.52 4.78 -3.53
C PRO A 297 -13.45 5.67 -4.80
N GLY A 298 -12.72 6.76 -4.79
CA GLY A 298 -12.55 7.71 -5.88
C GLY A 298 -13.03 9.12 -5.51
N TYR A 299 -12.16 10.11 -5.66
CA TYR A 299 -12.47 11.51 -5.31
C TYR A 299 -13.53 12.13 -6.23
N GLY A 300 -13.56 11.76 -7.53
CA GLY A 300 -14.42 12.43 -8.50
C GLY A 300 -14.18 13.94 -8.52
N ASN A 301 -15.26 14.71 -8.41
CA ASN A 301 -15.25 16.17 -8.32
C ASN A 301 -15.33 16.72 -6.88
N ASN A 302 -15.03 15.90 -5.86
CA ASN A 302 -15.07 16.33 -4.48
C ASN A 302 -13.94 17.29 -4.11
N VAL A 303 -14.15 18.00 -2.99
CA VAL A 303 -13.18 18.91 -2.40
C VAL A 303 -12.08 18.14 -1.64
N ASP A 304 -11.01 18.84 -1.30
CA ASP A 304 -9.88 18.32 -0.54
C ASP A 304 -10.26 17.97 0.91
N THR A 305 -10.05 16.71 1.30
CA THR A 305 -10.32 16.21 2.66
C THR A 305 -9.29 16.66 3.70
N HIS A 306 -8.15 17.24 3.29
CA HIS A 306 -7.20 17.86 4.21
C HIS A 306 -7.77 19.11 4.89
N THR A 307 -8.74 19.78 4.28
CA THR A 307 -9.33 21.03 4.78
C THR A 307 -10.72 20.86 5.38
N GLY A 308 -11.26 19.64 5.41
CA GLY A 308 -12.56 19.36 5.96
C GLY A 308 -13.21 18.08 5.45
N VAL A 309 -14.47 17.87 5.79
CA VAL A 309 -15.25 16.72 5.36
C VAL A 309 -15.75 16.94 3.94
N ALA A 310 -15.37 16.03 3.04
CA ALA A 310 -15.93 15.96 1.69
C ALA A 310 -17.09 14.95 1.66
N THR A 311 -18.27 15.38 1.21
CA THR A 311 -19.43 14.51 1.05
C THR A 311 -19.72 14.29 -0.42
N ASP A 312 -19.73 13.03 -0.82
CA ASP A 312 -20.03 12.57 -2.17
C ASP A 312 -21.43 12.00 -2.22
N ASN A 313 -22.28 12.62 -3.03
CA ASN A 313 -23.68 12.22 -3.20
C ASN A 313 -23.93 11.47 -4.52
N ARG A 314 -22.86 11.02 -5.19
CA ARG A 314 -22.99 10.22 -6.40
C ARG A 314 -23.65 8.87 -6.09
N GLU A 315 -24.46 8.41 -7.05
CA GLU A 315 -25.10 7.10 -6.94
C GLU A 315 -24.07 5.97 -7.05
N TYR A 316 -24.29 4.86 -6.35
CA TYR A 316 -23.38 3.72 -6.32
C TYR A 316 -23.01 3.18 -7.73
N ASP A 317 -24.00 3.15 -8.62
CA ASP A 317 -23.83 2.75 -10.02
C ASP A 317 -22.76 3.58 -10.77
N GLN A 318 -22.55 4.84 -10.38
CA GLN A 318 -21.51 5.67 -11.00
C GLN A 318 -20.12 5.19 -10.61
N PHE A 319 -19.94 4.78 -9.36
CA PHE A 319 -18.67 4.17 -8.92
C PHE A 319 -18.38 2.86 -9.62
N LEU A 320 -19.37 1.97 -9.74
CA LEU A 320 -19.23 0.70 -10.44
C LEU A 320 -18.83 0.88 -11.92
N LYS A 321 -19.40 1.88 -12.60
CA LYS A 321 -19.20 2.10 -14.04
C LYS A 321 -17.97 2.98 -14.34
N ASN A 322 -17.42 3.67 -13.36
CA ASN A 322 -16.38 4.66 -13.57
C ASN A 322 -15.21 4.51 -12.58
N ASP A 323 -15.40 4.87 -11.32
CA ASP A 323 -14.30 5.01 -10.36
C ASP A 323 -13.65 3.66 -9.99
N PHE A 324 -14.42 2.56 -9.96
CA PHE A 324 -13.89 1.24 -9.62
C PHE A 324 -13.09 0.58 -10.74
N LEU A 325 -13.25 0.99 -12.00
CA LEU A 325 -12.53 0.38 -13.13
C LEU A 325 -11.00 0.49 -12.99
N PRO A 326 -10.40 1.64 -12.63
CA PRO A 326 -8.96 1.72 -12.38
C PRO A 326 -8.50 0.87 -11.19
N PHE A 327 -9.28 0.82 -10.10
CA PHE A 327 -8.94 -0.02 -8.95
C PHE A 327 -8.98 -1.50 -9.32
N GLN A 328 -10.02 -1.95 -10.02
CA GLN A 328 -10.11 -3.32 -10.50
C GLN A 328 -8.91 -3.69 -11.38
N ALA A 329 -8.55 -2.82 -12.34
CA ALA A 329 -7.40 -3.05 -13.21
C ALA A 329 -6.07 -3.12 -12.44
N GLY A 330 -5.93 -2.32 -11.38
CA GLY A 330 -4.76 -2.36 -10.49
C GLY A 330 -4.73 -3.63 -9.64
N ILE A 331 -5.86 -4.07 -9.11
CA ILE A 331 -6.01 -5.33 -8.35
C ILE A 331 -5.62 -6.52 -9.25
N GLU A 332 -6.18 -6.60 -10.45
CA GLU A 332 -5.86 -7.65 -11.43
C GLU A 332 -4.38 -7.64 -11.86
N ALA A 333 -3.74 -6.47 -11.84
CA ALA A 333 -2.31 -6.32 -12.10
C ALA A 333 -1.42 -6.66 -10.88
N GLY A 334 -2.01 -6.97 -9.72
CA GLY A 334 -1.30 -7.39 -8.50
C GLY A 334 -0.83 -6.23 -7.62
N ALA A 335 -1.64 -5.16 -7.48
CA ALA A 335 -1.39 -4.07 -6.55
C ALA A 335 -1.28 -4.55 -5.10
N ASP A 336 -0.30 -4.03 -4.36
CA ASP A 336 0.02 -4.50 -3.01
C ASP A 336 -0.91 -3.91 -1.95
N SER A 337 -1.28 -2.64 -2.11
CA SER A 337 -2.13 -1.96 -1.15
C SER A 337 -3.13 -1.00 -1.81
N ILE A 338 -4.21 -0.71 -1.07
CA ILE A 338 -5.22 0.30 -1.42
C ILE A 338 -5.37 1.25 -0.25
N LEU A 339 -5.25 2.56 -0.54
CA LEU A 339 -5.48 3.62 0.43
C LEU A 339 -6.92 4.12 0.31
N VAL A 340 -7.64 4.08 1.45
CA VAL A 340 -9.03 4.51 1.57
C VAL A 340 -9.07 5.95 2.08
N SER A 341 -9.75 6.82 1.35
CA SER A 341 -9.88 8.25 1.65
C SER A 341 -10.83 8.52 2.83
N HIS A 342 -10.86 9.79 3.26
CA HIS A 342 -11.79 10.25 4.31
C HIS A 342 -13.07 10.91 3.75
N ASN A 343 -13.42 10.66 2.49
CA ASN A 343 -14.68 11.12 1.92
C ASN A 343 -15.87 10.36 2.52
N ILE A 344 -17.00 11.04 2.76
CA ILE A 344 -18.28 10.39 3.02
C ILE A 344 -18.94 10.15 1.67
N VAL A 345 -19.18 8.89 1.31
CA VAL A 345 -19.92 8.53 0.10
C VAL A 345 -21.29 8.05 0.50
N THR A 346 -22.29 8.93 0.34
CA THR A 346 -23.65 8.72 0.90
C THR A 346 -24.40 7.51 0.32
N SER A 347 -24.00 7.04 -0.87
CA SER A 347 -24.55 5.82 -1.48
C SER A 347 -23.92 4.53 -0.96
N MET A 348 -22.81 4.62 -0.16
CA MET A 348 -22.14 3.48 0.48
C MET A 348 -22.32 3.53 1.99
N ASP A 349 -22.05 4.68 2.61
CA ASP A 349 -22.24 4.93 4.03
C ASP A 349 -22.55 6.41 4.25
N LYS A 350 -23.69 6.69 4.89
CA LYS A 350 -24.12 8.06 5.19
C LYS A 350 -23.53 8.63 6.47
N LYS A 351 -22.95 7.74 7.30
CA LYS A 351 -22.56 8.08 8.67
C LYS A 351 -21.05 8.26 8.81
N TYR A 352 -20.27 7.36 8.21
CA TYR A 352 -18.82 7.34 8.40
C TYR A 352 -18.06 7.73 7.14
N PRO A 353 -16.89 8.38 7.29
CA PRO A 353 -15.92 8.47 6.20
C PRO A 353 -15.55 7.09 5.67
N ALA A 354 -15.21 6.99 4.41
CA ALA A 354 -14.91 5.72 3.75
C ALA A 354 -13.86 4.89 4.52
N SER A 355 -12.81 5.52 5.05
CA SER A 355 -11.77 4.88 5.86
C SER A 355 -12.27 4.32 7.20
N LEU A 356 -13.41 4.78 7.70
CA LEU A 356 -14.02 4.31 8.95
C LEU A 356 -15.32 3.51 8.70
N SER A 357 -15.65 3.18 7.45
CA SER A 357 -16.88 2.50 7.05
C SER A 357 -16.62 1.02 6.74
N SER A 358 -17.23 0.11 7.48
CA SER A 358 -17.18 -1.32 7.19
C SER A 358 -17.80 -1.66 5.82
N ALA A 359 -18.90 -0.97 5.45
CA ALA A 359 -19.54 -1.15 4.15
C ALA A 359 -18.60 -0.87 2.97
N VAL A 360 -17.75 0.17 3.08
CA VAL A 360 -16.74 0.49 2.05
C VAL A 360 -15.65 -0.59 1.99
N HIS A 361 -15.23 -1.15 3.13
CA HIS A 361 -14.25 -2.23 3.17
C HIS A 361 -14.82 -3.55 2.65
N GLU A 362 -16.09 -3.84 2.90
CA GLU A 362 -16.82 -4.99 2.32
C GLU A 362 -16.87 -4.88 0.78
N ILE A 363 -17.06 -3.67 0.23
CA ILE A 363 -16.98 -3.48 -1.23
C ILE A 363 -15.59 -3.88 -1.75
N LEU A 364 -14.51 -3.47 -1.10
CA LEU A 364 -13.15 -3.89 -1.49
C LEU A 364 -12.98 -5.41 -1.41
N ARG A 365 -13.40 -6.03 -0.30
CA ARG A 365 -13.20 -7.46 -0.08
C ARG A 365 -14.15 -8.31 -0.92
N ASP A 366 -15.45 -7.97 -0.93
CA ASP A 366 -16.50 -8.85 -1.47
C ASP A 366 -16.87 -8.52 -2.91
N THR A 367 -16.84 -7.24 -3.31
CA THR A 367 -17.15 -6.83 -4.68
C THR A 367 -15.91 -6.86 -5.56
N LEU A 368 -14.84 -6.18 -5.14
CA LEU A 368 -13.59 -6.10 -5.92
C LEU A 368 -12.64 -7.28 -5.66
N LYS A 369 -12.98 -8.19 -4.72
CA LYS A 369 -12.20 -9.40 -4.37
C LYS A 369 -10.74 -9.09 -4.03
N TYR A 370 -10.50 -7.99 -3.35
CA TYR A 370 -9.15 -7.56 -2.99
C TYR A 370 -8.64 -8.27 -1.74
N GLU A 371 -7.53 -9.00 -1.86
CA GLU A 371 -6.90 -9.76 -0.79
C GLU A 371 -5.68 -9.07 -0.15
N GLY A 372 -5.16 -7.99 -0.77
CA GLY A 372 -3.99 -7.26 -0.29
C GLY A 372 -4.28 -6.35 0.90
N VAL A 373 -3.31 -5.48 1.22
CA VAL A 373 -3.39 -4.57 2.37
C VAL A 373 -4.31 -3.39 2.08
N ILE A 374 -5.31 -3.17 2.94
CA ILE A 374 -6.12 -1.96 2.94
C ILE A 374 -5.56 -1.01 4.00
N MET A 375 -5.25 0.23 3.61
CA MET A 375 -4.75 1.24 4.54
C MET A 375 -5.63 2.50 4.56
N THR A 376 -5.59 3.21 5.68
CA THR A 376 -6.23 4.53 5.79
C THR A 376 -5.40 5.59 5.10
N ASP A 377 -6.00 6.73 4.75
CA ASP A 377 -5.27 8.00 4.70
C ASP A 377 -4.90 8.46 6.12
N ASP A 378 -4.12 9.55 6.28
CA ASP A 378 -3.63 9.95 7.62
C ASP A 378 -4.78 10.26 8.58
N LEU A 379 -4.85 9.49 9.67
CA LEU A 379 -5.89 9.64 10.70
C LEU A 379 -5.84 10.97 11.46
N SER A 380 -4.76 11.76 11.33
CA SER A 380 -4.65 13.11 11.90
C SER A 380 -5.38 14.19 11.10
N MET A 381 -5.93 13.86 9.91
CA MET A 381 -6.62 14.82 9.04
C MET A 381 -7.91 15.35 9.68
N ASP A 382 -8.24 16.62 9.41
CA ASP A 382 -9.41 17.30 9.96
C ASP A 382 -10.74 16.59 9.66
N ALA A 383 -10.83 15.86 8.56
CA ALA A 383 -11.98 15.04 8.21
C ALA A 383 -12.27 13.97 9.28
N ILE A 384 -11.24 13.40 9.91
CA ILE A 384 -11.38 12.38 10.95
C ILE A 384 -11.67 13.00 12.31
N LYS A 385 -10.96 14.08 12.68
CA LYS A 385 -11.11 14.77 13.99
C LYS A 385 -12.53 15.24 14.28
N LYS A 386 -13.36 15.40 13.24
CA LYS A 386 -14.79 15.74 13.39
C LYS A 386 -15.68 14.55 13.76
N TYR A 387 -15.22 13.32 13.55
CA TYR A 387 -16.01 12.10 13.78
C TYR A 387 -15.63 11.36 15.04
N THR A 388 -14.40 11.53 15.50
CA THR A 388 -13.88 10.75 16.61
C THR A 388 -12.73 11.47 17.31
N SER A 389 -12.44 11.09 18.55
CA SER A 389 -11.22 11.49 19.23
C SER A 389 -9.99 10.79 18.63
N ASP A 390 -8.80 11.38 18.81
CA ASP A 390 -7.55 10.80 18.29
C ASP A 390 -7.36 9.35 18.78
N ASN A 391 -7.72 9.04 20.03
CA ASN A 391 -7.59 7.71 20.61
C ASN A 391 -8.56 6.67 19.97
N GLU A 392 -9.70 7.10 19.47
CA GLU A 392 -10.72 6.21 18.90
C GLU A 392 -10.54 6.00 17.41
N ALA A 393 -9.88 6.93 16.70
CA ALA A 393 -9.74 6.90 15.25
C ALA A 393 -9.11 5.57 14.77
N ALA A 394 -7.99 5.17 15.37
CA ALA A 394 -7.30 3.93 15.01
C ALA A 394 -8.15 2.69 15.32
N VAL A 395 -8.85 2.68 16.47
CA VAL A 395 -9.73 1.57 16.87
C VAL A 395 -10.87 1.41 15.86
N LEU A 396 -11.54 2.50 15.50
CA LEU A 396 -12.63 2.49 14.51
C LEU A 396 -12.12 2.10 13.11
N ALA A 397 -10.96 2.58 12.71
CA ALA A 397 -10.35 2.22 11.43
C ALA A 397 -10.06 0.71 11.32
N ILE A 398 -9.54 0.09 12.38
CA ILE A 398 -9.32 -1.37 12.42
C ILE A 398 -10.66 -2.12 12.40
N GLN A 399 -11.65 -1.67 13.17
CA GLN A 399 -12.98 -2.27 13.18
C GLN A 399 -13.67 -2.16 11.81
N ALA A 400 -13.44 -1.07 11.08
CA ALA A 400 -13.98 -0.86 9.74
C ALA A 400 -13.39 -1.83 8.70
N GLY A 401 -12.15 -2.31 8.89
CA GLY A 401 -11.55 -3.25 7.96
C GLY A 401 -10.15 -2.90 7.47
N ASN A 402 -9.56 -1.78 7.91
CA ASN A 402 -8.19 -1.43 7.54
C ASN A 402 -7.17 -2.37 8.18
N ASP A 403 -6.16 -2.75 7.40
CA ASP A 403 -5.04 -3.58 7.86
C ASP A 403 -3.86 -2.73 8.32
N LEU A 404 -3.63 -1.57 7.70
CA LEU A 404 -2.51 -0.69 7.97
C LEU A 404 -3.01 0.73 8.18
N LEU A 405 -2.49 1.43 9.18
CA LEU A 405 -2.95 2.76 9.57
C LEU A 405 -1.86 3.79 9.28
N ILE A 406 -2.16 4.78 8.44
CA ILE A 406 -1.31 5.96 8.34
C ILE A 406 -1.62 6.85 9.54
N ALA A 407 -0.63 7.09 10.41
CA ALA A 407 -0.84 7.74 11.69
C ALA A 407 0.30 8.71 12.02
N THR A 408 -0.07 9.94 12.36
CA THR A 408 0.84 10.94 12.93
C THR A 408 0.86 10.87 14.46
N ASP A 409 -0.30 10.67 15.11
CA ASP A 409 -0.47 10.65 16.56
C ASP A 409 -0.44 9.22 17.14
N PHE A 410 0.46 8.38 16.62
CA PHE A 410 0.52 6.95 16.93
C PHE A 410 0.86 6.64 18.39
N ASP A 411 1.55 7.53 19.09
CA ASP A 411 1.89 7.40 20.51
C ASP A 411 0.66 7.42 21.44
N THR A 412 -0.46 7.98 21.00
CA THR A 412 -1.75 7.88 21.68
C THR A 412 -2.62 6.76 21.12
N GLN A 413 -2.52 6.48 19.82
CA GLN A 413 -3.35 5.53 19.12
C GLN A 413 -2.95 4.07 19.36
N ILE A 414 -1.65 3.74 19.41
CA ILE A 414 -1.17 2.39 19.70
C ILE A 414 -1.64 1.89 21.07
N PRO A 415 -1.48 2.65 22.17
CA PRO A 415 -2.03 2.25 23.46
C PRO A 415 -3.54 2.02 23.45
N ALA A 416 -4.31 2.85 22.73
CA ALA A 416 -5.76 2.69 22.59
C ALA A 416 -6.14 1.39 21.85
N VAL A 417 -5.41 1.03 20.80
CA VAL A 417 -5.60 -0.24 20.07
C VAL A 417 -5.24 -1.43 20.96
N LEU A 418 -4.12 -1.37 21.69
CA LEU A 418 -3.74 -2.43 22.64
C LEU A 418 -4.84 -2.67 23.68
N GLU A 419 -5.39 -1.61 24.25
CA GLU A 419 -6.51 -1.73 25.20
C GLU A 419 -7.77 -2.29 24.55
N ALA A 420 -8.07 -1.86 23.31
CA ALA A 420 -9.22 -2.37 22.57
C ALA A 420 -9.12 -3.87 22.25
N VAL A 421 -7.92 -4.40 22.01
CA VAL A 421 -7.70 -5.84 21.84
C VAL A 421 -7.81 -6.56 23.20
N LYS A 422 -7.14 -6.08 24.25
CA LYS A 422 -7.19 -6.66 25.60
C LYS A 422 -8.61 -6.72 26.18
N SER A 423 -9.43 -5.71 25.88
CA SER A 423 -10.85 -5.69 26.29
C SER A 423 -11.79 -6.48 25.36
N GLY A 424 -11.29 -7.03 24.26
CA GLY A 424 -12.10 -7.75 23.27
C GLY A 424 -12.94 -6.86 22.35
N LYS A 425 -12.76 -5.54 22.39
CA LYS A 425 -13.39 -4.57 21.45
C LYS A 425 -12.88 -4.78 20.02
N ILE A 426 -11.61 -5.14 19.86
CA ILE A 426 -11.04 -5.70 18.62
C ILE A 426 -10.74 -7.17 18.89
N LYS A 427 -11.22 -8.07 18.03
CA LYS A 427 -10.95 -9.51 18.13
C LYS A 427 -9.51 -9.80 17.68
N GLU A 428 -8.81 -10.71 18.35
CA GLU A 428 -7.47 -11.14 17.94
C GLU A 428 -7.43 -11.66 16.51
N ASP A 429 -8.42 -12.47 16.09
CA ASP A 429 -8.49 -12.98 14.71
C ASP A 429 -8.50 -11.84 13.67
N ARG A 430 -9.13 -10.70 14.00
CA ARG A 430 -9.14 -9.53 13.13
C ARG A 430 -7.76 -8.87 13.05
N LEU A 431 -7.07 -8.76 14.19
CA LEU A 431 -5.70 -8.27 14.28
C LEU A 431 -4.76 -9.19 13.48
N ASP A 432 -4.81 -10.48 13.75
CA ASP A 432 -3.95 -11.50 13.13
C ASP A 432 -4.12 -11.53 11.60
N ALA A 433 -5.35 -11.45 11.11
CA ALA A 433 -5.61 -11.38 9.68
C ALA A 433 -4.96 -10.16 9.01
N SER A 434 -4.92 -9.02 9.68
CA SER A 434 -4.24 -7.82 9.19
C SER A 434 -2.72 -7.97 9.18
N VAL A 435 -2.17 -8.46 10.28
CA VAL A 435 -0.72 -8.67 10.42
C VAL A 435 -0.21 -9.68 9.38
N ILE A 436 -0.96 -10.77 9.14
CA ILE A 436 -0.63 -11.74 8.06
C ILE A 436 -0.51 -11.03 6.71
N ARG A 437 -1.46 -10.17 6.32
CA ARG A 437 -1.38 -9.45 5.04
C ARG A 437 -0.16 -8.54 4.96
N ILE A 438 0.16 -7.83 6.05
CA ILE A 438 1.34 -6.96 6.12
C ILE A 438 2.63 -7.78 6.02
N LEU A 439 2.74 -8.89 6.73
CA LEU A 439 3.89 -9.78 6.66
C LEU A 439 4.04 -10.42 5.28
N MET A 440 2.95 -10.86 4.65
CA MET A 440 2.95 -11.35 3.27
C MET A 440 3.47 -10.29 2.29
N TRP A 441 3.07 -9.03 2.46
CA TRP A 441 3.59 -7.93 1.65
C TRP A 441 5.09 -7.74 1.86
N LYS A 442 5.56 -7.72 3.09
CA LYS A 442 7.01 -7.65 3.41
C LYS A 442 7.80 -8.82 2.83
N LEU A 443 7.25 -10.04 2.85
CA LEU A 443 7.83 -11.23 2.22
C LEU A 443 7.87 -11.09 0.69
N LYS A 444 6.79 -10.60 0.05
CA LYS A 444 6.72 -10.34 -1.38
C LYS A 444 7.75 -9.32 -1.84
N LEU A 445 7.99 -8.28 -1.04
CA LEU A 445 9.03 -7.26 -1.29
C LEU A 445 10.46 -7.77 -1.03
N GLY A 446 10.61 -8.95 -0.42
CA GLY A 446 11.91 -9.54 -0.07
C GLY A 446 12.63 -8.85 1.08
N ILE A 447 11.96 -7.93 1.80
CA ILE A 447 12.54 -7.26 2.98
C ILE A 447 12.43 -8.14 4.23
N LEU A 448 11.45 -9.03 4.31
CA LEU A 448 11.34 -10.06 5.33
C LEU A 448 11.76 -11.42 4.71
N GLN A 449 12.66 -12.15 5.42
CA GLN A 449 13.25 -13.41 4.93
C GLN A 449 12.91 -14.61 5.81
#